data_b9ea06c3bc29a2f32c8f80ac3b8ddb43
#
_entry.id   b9ea06c3bc29a2f32c8f80ac3b8ddb43
#
_cell.length_a   1.000
_cell.length_b   1.000
_cell.length_c   1.000
_cell.angle_alpha   90.00
_cell.angle_beta   90.00
_cell.angle_gamma   90.00
#
_symmetry.space_group_name_H-M   'P 1'
#
loop_
_entity.id
_entity.type
_entity.pdbx_description
1 polymer ?
#
loop_
_entity_poly.entity_id
_entity_poly.type
_entity_poly.pdbx_seq_one_letter_code
_entity_poly.pdbx_strand_id
1 'polypeptide(L)'
;KAGAEFRSLATVRERVEVLGASLRELSTRLGSPVLALASQNRAQGNYGGGKGAAALDSLKESGDLEYSADVILFLTQDEKRPATPPARAIDLTLAKNRHGETGKVPLIFRPDLSNFGEVDWRHGN
;
A
#
# COMPACT_ATOMS: atom_id res chain seq x y z
N LYS A 1 -13.18 -1.58 -22.51
CA LYS A 1 -12.46 -2.85 -22.78
C LYS A 1 -12.09 -3.61 -21.49
N ALA A 2 -11.51 -2.95 -20.50
CA ALA A 2 -11.16 -3.58 -19.23
C ALA A 2 -12.37 -4.22 -18.52
N GLY A 3 -13.55 -3.64 -18.61
CA GLY A 3 -14.77 -4.17 -18.01
C GLY A 3 -15.25 -5.48 -18.60
N ALA A 4 -15.15 -5.66 -19.92
CA ALA A 4 -15.54 -6.89 -20.58
C ALA A 4 -14.54 -8.02 -20.29
N GLU A 5 -13.25 -7.75 -20.37
CA GLU A 5 -12.19 -8.69 -20.02
C GLU A 5 -12.28 -9.09 -18.55
N PHE A 6 -12.54 -8.11 -17.67
CA PHE A 6 -12.70 -8.33 -16.23
C PHE A 6 -13.84 -9.30 -15.91
N ARG A 7 -14.95 -9.23 -16.64
CA ARG A 7 -16.10 -10.14 -16.45
C ARG A 7 -15.82 -11.56 -16.91
N SER A 8 -15.01 -11.74 -17.95
CA SER A 8 -14.70 -13.05 -18.52
C SER A 8 -13.68 -13.83 -17.72
N LEU A 9 -12.91 -13.18 -16.84
CA LEU A 9 -11.87 -13.80 -16.05
C LEU A 9 -12.45 -14.63 -14.89
N ALA A 10 -11.95 -15.85 -14.73
CA ALA A 10 -12.44 -16.80 -13.74
C ALA A 10 -11.94 -16.55 -12.33
N THR A 11 -10.74 -15.97 -12.15
CA THR A 11 -10.08 -15.81 -10.86
C THR A 11 -9.88 -14.36 -10.48
N VAL A 12 -9.82 -14.09 -9.16
CA VAL A 12 -9.51 -12.76 -8.62
C VAL A 12 -8.10 -12.33 -9.05
N ARG A 13 -7.15 -13.26 -9.10
CA ARG A 13 -5.78 -12.99 -9.54
C ARG A 13 -5.74 -12.46 -10.97
N GLU A 14 -6.43 -13.11 -11.89
CA GLU A 14 -6.50 -12.69 -13.30
C GLU A 14 -7.12 -11.30 -13.44
N ARG A 15 -8.17 -11.02 -12.66
CA ARG A 15 -8.81 -9.70 -12.64
C ARG A 15 -7.87 -8.60 -12.17
N VAL A 16 -7.07 -8.88 -11.14
CA VAL A 16 -6.10 -7.94 -10.60
C VAL A 16 -4.96 -7.70 -11.60
N GLU A 17 -4.51 -8.73 -12.30
CA GLU A 17 -3.51 -8.62 -13.36
C GLU A 17 -3.98 -7.69 -14.50
N VAL A 18 -5.22 -7.88 -14.95
CA VAL A 18 -5.82 -7.02 -16.00
C VAL A 18 -5.94 -5.59 -15.50
N LEU A 19 -6.37 -5.39 -14.27
CA LEU A 19 -6.49 -4.06 -13.68
C LEU A 19 -5.12 -3.37 -13.57
N GLY A 20 -4.10 -4.07 -13.09
CA GLY A 20 -2.74 -3.55 -13.00
C GLY A 20 -2.18 -3.11 -14.35
N ALA A 21 -2.35 -3.95 -15.38
CA ALA A 21 -1.94 -3.64 -16.74
C ALA A 21 -2.69 -2.42 -17.29
N SER A 22 -3.98 -2.32 -17.02
CA SER A 22 -4.82 -1.19 -17.44
C SER A 22 -4.39 0.13 -16.80
N LEU A 23 -4.06 0.10 -15.51
CA LEU A 23 -3.56 1.29 -14.79
C LEU A 23 -2.20 1.75 -15.34
N ARG A 24 -1.32 0.81 -15.64
CA ARG A 24 -0.02 1.11 -16.24
C ARG A 24 -0.17 1.74 -17.64
N GLU A 25 -1.03 1.18 -18.46
CA GLU A 25 -1.36 1.73 -19.77
C GLU A 25 -1.93 3.15 -19.66
N LEU A 26 -2.84 3.35 -18.72
CA LEU A 26 -3.43 4.68 -18.45
C LEU A 26 -2.37 5.70 -18.07
N SER A 27 -1.46 5.35 -17.17
CA SER A 27 -0.33 6.21 -16.78
C SER A 27 0.53 6.61 -17.99
N THR A 28 0.85 5.65 -18.84
CA THR A 28 1.63 5.88 -20.04
C THR A 28 0.91 6.79 -21.03
N ARG A 29 -0.38 6.55 -21.25
CA ARG A 29 -1.20 7.34 -22.21
C ARG A 29 -1.41 8.78 -21.73
N LEU A 30 -1.60 8.98 -20.44
CA LEU A 30 -1.80 10.32 -19.85
C LEU A 30 -0.49 11.07 -19.65
N GLY A 31 0.65 10.37 -19.63
CA GLY A 31 1.92 10.96 -19.25
C GLY A 31 1.91 11.46 -17.80
N SER A 32 1.14 10.81 -16.93
CA SER A 32 0.94 11.21 -15.53
C SER A 32 1.06 10.01 -14.61
N PRO A 33 1.54 10.20 -13.37
CA PRO A 33 1.52 9.13 -12.40
C PRO A 33 0.07 8.78 -12.01
N VAL A 34 -0.16 7.50 -11.74
CA VAL A 34 -1.44 6.99 -11.22
C VAL A 34 -1.20 6.42 -9.83
N LEU A 35 -1.91 6.96 -8.85
CA LEU A 35 -1.91 6.43 -7.49
C LEU A 35 -3.16 5.59 -7.28
N ALA A 36 -2.98 4.29 -7.11
CA ALA A 36 -4.08 3.36 -6.86
C ALA A 36 -4.12 2.97 -5.38
N LEU A 37 -5.29 3.05 -4.78
CA LEU A 37 -5.52 2.65 -3.40
C LEU A 37 -6.16 1.26 -3.38
N ALA A 38 -5.67 0.40 -2.49
CA ALA A 38 -6.20 -0.94 -2.30
C ALA A 38 -6.27 -1.27 -0.81
N SER A 39 -7.34 -1.93 -0.41
CA SER A 39 -7.47 -2.47 0.93
C SER A 39 -6.88 -3.87 0.99
N GLN A 40 -6.06 -4.13 2.01
CA GLN A 40 -5.60 -5.48 2.29
C GLN A 40 -6.66 -6.25 3.08
N ASN A 41 -6.90 -7.50 2.68
CA ASN A 41 -7.80 -8.38 3.41
C ASN A 41 -7.12 -8.91 4.67
N ARG A 42 -7.71 -8.61 5.84
CA ARG A 42 -7.21 -9.08 7.14
C ARG A 42 -7.28 -10.60 7.32
N ALA A 43 -8.07 -11.30 6.50
CA ALA A 43 -8.31 -12.73 6.66
C ALA A 43 -7.14 -13.62 6.22
N GLN A 44 -6.16 -13.10 5.52
CA GLN A 44 -5.08 -13.90 4.92
C GLN A 44 -3.71 -13.78 5.59
N GLY A 45 -3.63 -13.33 6.81
CA GLY A 45 -2.36 -13.35 7.52
C GLY A 45 -2.28 -12.43 8.72
N ASN A 46 -1.41 -12.78 9.63
CA ASN A 46 -1.01 -11.96 10.75
C ASN A 46 -0.27 -10.71 10.26
N TYR A 47 -1.02 -9.72 9.84
CA TYR A 47 -0.46 -8.44 9.40
C TYR A 47 -0.07 -7.51 10.56
N GLY A 48 -0.15 -8.02 11.76
CA GLY A 48 0.35 -7.33 12.93
C GLY A 48 1.88 -7.35 12.95
N GLY A 49 2.51 -6.31 12.47
CA GLY A 49 3.97 -6.16 12.50
C GLY A 49 4.66 -6.56 11.21
N GLY A 50 3.97 -6.43 10.10
CA GLY A 50 4.51 -6.78 8.78
C GLY A 50 5.82 -6.09 8.47
N LYS A 51 6.89 -6.84 8.46
CA LYS A 51 8.09 -6.43 7.76
C LYS A 51 7.69 -6.23 6.30
N GLY A 52 8.21 -5.20 5.64
CA GLY A 52 7.86 -4.87 4.25
C GLY A 52 7.90 -6.07 3.30
N ALA A 53 8.79 -7.04 3.52
CA ALA A 53 8.88 -8.27 2.75
C ALA A 53 7.63 -9.15 2.89
N ALA A 54 7.07 -9.30 4.09
CA ALA A 54 5.86 -10.10 4.31
C ALA A 54 4.64 -9.45 3.65
N ALA A 55 4.58 -8.11 3.66
CA ALA A 55 3.52 -7.37 2.99
C ALA A 55 3.62 -7.49 1.46
N LEU A 56 4.82 -7.44 0.89
CA LEU A 56 5.04 -7.70 -0.54
C LEU A 56 4.67 -9.12 -0.93
N ASP A 57 5.00 -10.11 -0.11
CA ASP A 57 4.62 -11.51 -0.36
C ASP A 57 3.10 -11.69 -0.41
N SER A 58 2.35 -10.92 0.38
CA SER A 58 0.89 -10.96 0.30
C SER A 58 0.34 -10.42 -1.02
N LEU A 59 1.05 -9.53 -1.69
CA LEU A 59 0.67 -9.02 -3.02
C LEU A 59 0.91 -10.04 -4.14
N LYS A 60 1.80 -11.00 -3.95
CA LYS A 60 2.04 -12.05 -4.95
C LYS A 60 0.80 -12.90 -5.22
N GLU A 61 -0.04 -13.10 -4.20
CA GLU A 61 -1.31 -13.79 -4.35
C GLU A 61 -2.35 -12.95 -5.10
N SER A 62 -2.14 -11.66 -5.17
CA SER A 62 -3.02 -10.70 -5.87
C SER A 62 -2.58 -10.45 -7.31
N GLY A 63 -1.80 -11.35 -7.90
CA GLY A 63 -1.29 -11.20 -9.26
C GLY A 63 0.02 -10.40 -9.28
N ASP A 64 0.35 -9.87 -10.44
CA ASP A 64 1.62 -9.20 -10.68
C ASP A 64 1.65 -7.72 -10.27
N LEU A 65 0.83 -7.30 -9.31
CA LEU A 65 0.83 -5.91 -8.82
C LEU A 65 2.21 -5.48 -8.33
N GLU A 66 2.93 -6.40 -7.67
CA GLU A 66 4.29 -6.15 -7.22
C GLU A 66 5.23 -5.79 -8.37
N TYR A 67 5.06 -6.45 -9.52
CA TYR A 67 5.88 -6.21 -10.71
C TYR A 67 5.41 -5.00 -11.51
N SER A 68 4.12 -4.75 -11.55
CA SER A 68 3.53 -3.67 -12.33
C SER A 68 3.74 -2.29 -11.71
N ALA A 69 3.74 -2.19 -10.39
CA ALA A 69 3.89 -0.92 -9.71
C ALA A 69 5.36 -0.46 -9.67
N ASP A 70 5.60 0.81 -9.88
CA ASP A 70 6.93 1.41 -9.71
C ASP A 70 7.23 1.68 -8.24
N VAL A 71 6.20 2.01 -7.46
CA VAL A 71 6.29 2.30 -6.04
C VAL A 71 5.16 1.58 -5.32
N ILE A 72 5.46 0.96 -4.19
CA ILE A 72 4.48 0.31 -3.31
C ILE A 72 4.64 0.84 -1.90
N LEU A 73 3.54 1.37 -1.38
CA LEU A 73 3.44 1.90 -0.04
C LEU A 73 2.44 1.09 0.78
N PHE A 74 2.78 0.85 2.04
CA PHE A 74 1.86 0.26 3.01
C PHE A 74 1.66 1.22 4.17
N LEU A 75 0.41 1.38 4.59
CA LEU A 75 0.07 2.01 5.87
C LEU A 75 -0.33 0.93 6.85
N THR A 76 0.41 0.79 7.93
CA THR A 76 0.15 -0.19 8.97
C THR A 76 0.12 0.44 10.34
N GLN A 77 -0.75 -0.04 11.21
CA GLN A 77 -0.76 0.42 12.60
C GLN A 77 0.42 -0.19 13.36
N ASP A 78 1.15 0.65 14.08
CA ASP A 78 2.21 0.22 14.98
C ASP A 78 1.67 0.15 16.42
N GLU A 79 1.32 -1.04 16.86
CA GLU A 79 0.76 -1.26 18.19
C GLU A 79 1.79 -1.11 19.32
N LYS A 80 3.08 -1.14 18.97
CA LYS A 80 4.16 -1.03 19.96
C LYS A 80 4.50 0.40 20.29
N ARG A 81 4.28 1.32 19.36
CA ARG A 81 4.55 2.73 19.57
C ARG A 81 3.37 3.40 20.27
N PRO A 82 3.63 4.10 21.39
CA PRO A 82 2.54 4.72 22.14
C PRO A 82 1.89 5.86 21.36
N ALA A 83 0.58 5.94 21.46
CA ALA A 83 -0.21 7.05 20.96
C ALA A 83 -1.42 7.25 21.86
N THR A 84 -1.77 8.49 22.14
CA THR A 84 -2.93 8.81 22.98
C THR A 84 -4.19 8.86 22.12
N PRO A 85 -5.20 8.01 22.37
CA PRO A 85 -6.44 8.04 21.63
C PRO A 85 -7.06 9.48 21.59
N PRO A 86 -7.67 9.89 20.46
CA PRO A 86 -7.97 9.13 19.25
C PRO A 86 -6.79 8.95 18.27
N ALA A 87 -5.63 9.52 18.60
CA ALA A 87 -4.44 9.38 17.76
C ALA A 87 -3.97 7.92 17.65
N ARG A 88 -3.43 7.55 16.50
CA ARG A 88 -2.88 6.22 16.23
C ARG A 88 -1.48 6.33 15.67
N ALA A 89 -0.59 5.47 16.15
CA ALA A 89 0.73 5.32 15.56
C ALA A 89 0.63 4.50 14.28
N ILE A 90 1.06 5.07 13.18
CA ILE A 90 1.00 4.45 11.85
C ILE A 90 2.40 4.46 11.26
N ASP A 91 2.77 3.38 10.61
CA ASP A 91 3.98 3.33 9.79
C ASP A 91 3.61 3.40 8.31
N LEU A 92 4.23 4.32 7.61
CA LEU A 92 4.24 4.36 6.15
C LEU A 92 5.48 3.62 5.68
N THR A 93 5.30 2.45 5.12
CA THR A 93 6.41 1.62 4.64
C THR A 93 6.50 1.74 3.12
N LEU A 94 7.63 2.25 2.64
CA LEU A 94 7.98 2.25 1.23
C LEU A 94 8.62 0.90 0.93
N ALA A 95 7.80 -0.07 0.52
CA ALA A 95 8.20 -1.46 0.36
C ALA A 95 8.87 -1.74 -0.99
N LYS A 96 8.50 -0.95 -2.01
CA LYS A 96 9.15 -0.98 -3.32
C LYS A 96 9.31 0.44 -3.84
N ASN A 97 10.49 0.73 -4.35
CA ASN A 97 10.78 1.99 -5.02
C ASN A 97 11.76 1.73 -6.16
N ARG A 98 11.25 1.66 -7.40
CA ARG A 98 12.03 1.25 -8.57
C ARG A 98 13.27 2.11 -8.81
N HIS A 99 13.18 3.40 -8.53
CA HIS A 99 14.23 4.37 -8.83
C HIS A 99 14.91 4.95 -7.58
N GLY A 100 14.67 4.38 -6.41
CA GLY A 100 15.22 4.89 -5.17
C GLY A 100 15.30 3.84 -4.07
N GLU A 101 15.45 4.32 -2.86
CA GLU A 101 15.56 3.46 -1.68
C GLU A 101 14.19 3.10 -1.10
N THR A 102 14.15 2.01 -0.37
CA THR A 102 13.02 1.63 0.48
C THR A 102 13.25 2.12 1.90
N GLY A 103 12.19 2.17 2.70
CA GLY A 103 12.29 2.64 4.07
C GLY A 103 10.94 2.73 4.75
N LYS A 104 10.96 3.29 5.95
CA LYS A 104 9.79 3.43 6.78
C LYS A 104 9.75 4.83 7.37
N VAL A 105 8.58 5.45 7.34
CA VAL A 105 8.32 6.76 7.96
C VAL A 105 7.28 6.57 9.07
N PRO A 106 7.65 6.83 10.33
CA PRO A 106 6.68 6.79 11.42
C PRO A 106 5.80 8.03 11.39
N LEU A 107 4.49 7.80 11.45
CA LEU A 107 3.47 8.84 11.41
C LEU A 107 2.54 8.73 12.62
N ILE A 108 1.88 9.84 12.94
CA ILE A 108 0.73 9.87 13.83
C ILE A 108 -0.50 10.23 13.01
N PHE A 109 -1.51 9.40 13.08
CA PHE A 109 -2.80 9.65 12.44
C PHE A 109 -3.84 10.11 13.46
N ARG A 110 -4.47 11.23 13.17
CA ARG A 110 -5.58 11.80 13.95
C ARG A 110 -6.87 11.62 13.13
N PRO A 111 -7.64 10.53 13.37
CA PRO A 111 -8.88 10.30 12.62
C PRO A 111 -9.96 11.36 12.89
N ASP A 112 -9.97 11.95 14.08
CA ASP A 112 -10.88 13.03 14.42
C ASP A 112 -10.64 14.32 13.63
N LEU A 113 -9.42 14.51 13.13
CA LEU A 113 -9.03 15.67 12.33
C LEU A 113 -8.73 15.30 10.86
N SER A 114 -8.85 14.02 10.50
CA SER A 114 -8.43 13.49 9.18
C SER A 114 -7.01 13.93 8.80
N ASN A 115 -6.09 13.86 9.75
CA ASN A 115 -4.76 14.39 9.60
C ASN A 115 -3.68 13.38 9.93
N PHE A 116 -2.62 13.35 9.09
CA PHE A 116 -1.37 12.63 9.34
C PHE A 116 -0.27 13.63 9.65
N GLY A 117 0.52 13.35 10.68
CA GLY A 117 1.69 14.12 11.03
C GLY A 117 2.93 13.24 11.11
N GLU A 118 4.09 13.81 10.83
CA GLU A 118 5.35 13.13 11.05
C GLU A 118 5.71 13.12 12.54
N VAL A 119 6.43 12.09 12.96
CA VAL A 119 6.96 12.02 14.33
C VAL A 119 8.24 12.87 14.38
N ASP A 120 8.27 13.83 15.28
CA ASP A 120 9.46 14.65 15.49
C ASP A 120 10.44 13.93 16.43
N TRP A 121 11.49 13.41 15.87
CA TRP A 121 12.56 12.74 16.60
C TRP A 121 13.33 13.68 17.54
N ARG A 122 13.39 14.96 17.20
CA ARG A 122 14.22 15.94 17.92
C ARG A 122 13.64 16.31 19.27
N HIS A 123 12.36 16.06 19.46
CA HIS A 123 11.65 16.40 20.69
C HIS A 123 11.25 15.19 21.54
N GLY A 124 11.76 14.01 21.21
CA GLY A 124 11.63 12.82 22.05
C GLY A 124 10.22 12.22 22.15
N ASN A 125 9.37 12.47 21.20
CA ASN A 125 8.00 11.93 21.20
C ASN A 125 7.84 10.80 20.21
#